data_366d35d63827c517cdaf6d158ad9fed5
#
_entry.id   366d35d63827c517cdaf6d158ad9fed5
#
_cell.length_a   1.000
_cell.length_b   1.000
_cell.length_c   1.000
_cell.angle_alpha   90.00
_cell.angle_beta   90.00
_cell.angle_gamma   90.00
#
_symmetry.space_group_name_H-M   'P 1'
#
loop_
_entity.id
_entity.type
_entity.pdbx_description
1 polymer ?
#
loop_
_entity_poly.entity_id
_entity_poly.type
_entity_poly.pdbx_seq_one_letter_code
_entity_poly.pdbx_strand_id
1 'polypeptide(L)'
;MNILVTGSAGFMGKNFVAALKNIRDAKDRTRENLIIHEIYEYDLHTSAEELSYFCRKADFVFNFAGINRPKETSEFMTGNYMFPCHLLQELEKWNNKCPIMYASSIQATLHGRFAGSEYGKSKLAAEELLFAYAKKTGARVLVYRIPNMFGKWCRPNYNSVIATFCNNIANDLPIQIND
;
A
#
# COMPACT_ATOMS: atom_id res chain seq x y z
N MET A 1 -5.67 -19.20 3.80
CA MET A 1 -5.94 -18.16 2.77
C MET A 1 -4.65 -17.75 2.07
N ASN A 2 -4.75 -17.33 0.80
CA ASN A 2 -3.64 -16.80 0.02
C ASN A 2 -3.75 -15.27 -0.01
N ILE A 3 -2.69 -14.56 0.32
CA ILE A 3 -2.70 -13.11 0.47
C ILE A 3 -1.76 -12.49 -0.56
N LEU A 4 -2.28 -11.58 -1.39
CA LEU A 4 -1.47 -10.76 -2.28
C LEU A 4 -1.14 -9.44 -1.59
N VAL A 5 0.15 -9.11 -1.51
CA VAL A 5 0.65 -7.83 -1.00
C VAL A 5 1.40 -7.12 -2.13
N THR A 6 0.85 -6.00 -2.62
CA THR A 6 1.54 -5.16 -3.60
C THR A 6 2.32 -4.05 -2.91
N GLY A 7 3.44 -3.62 -3.50
CA GLY A 7 4.37 -2.72 -2.83
C GLY A 7 5.10 -3.40 -1.67
N SER A 8 5.33 -4.71 -1.80
CA SER A 8 5.87 -5.58 -0.75
C SER A 8 7.29 -5.20 -0.30
N ALA A 9 8.11 -4.65 -1.19
CA ALA A 9 9.46 -4.16 -0.88
C ALA A 9 9.49 -2.74 -0.29
N GLY A 10 8.34 -2.03 -0.29
CA GLY A 10 8.19 -0.71 0.32
C GLY A 10 8.17 -0.76 1.86
N PHE A 11 8.21 0.42 2.50
CA PHE A 11 8.21 0.51 3.97
C PHE A 11 7.01 -0.23 4.61
N MET A 12 5.80 0.08 4.16
CA MET A 12 4.59 -0.55 4.71
C MET A 12 4.50 -2.03 4.34
N GLY A 13 4.76 -2.35 3.07
CA GLY A 13 4.72 -3.73 2.57
C GLY A 13 5.66 -4.66 3.33
N LYS A 14 6.92 -4.26 3.54
CA LYS A 14 7.89 -5.05 4.33
C LYS A 14 7.41 -5.36 5.75
N ASN A 15 6.90 -4.34 6.46
CA ASN A 15 6.36 -4.53 7.81
C ASN A 15 5.18 -5.48 7.79
N PHE A 16 4.28 -5.31 6.83
CA PHE A 16 3.08 -6.12 6.72
C PHE A 16 3.39 -7.57 6.34
N VAL A 17 4.25 -7.79 5.34
CA VAL A 17 4.73 -9.14 4.94
C VAL A 17 5.41 -9.84 6.11
N ALA A 18 6.27 -9.14 6.86
CA ALA A 18 6.92 -9.72 8.03
C ALA A 18 5.90 -10.15 9.10
N ALA A 19 4.87 -9.34 9.35
CA ALA A 19 3.79 -9.70 10.28
C ALA A 19 3.00 -10.91 9.78
N LEU A 20 2.63 -10.96 8.49
CA LEU A 20 1.95 -12.12 7.90
C LEU A 20 2.78 -13.40 8.00
N LYS A 21 4.10 -13.31 7.72
CA LYS A 21 5.02 -14.46 7.89
C LYS A 21 5.08 -14.94 9.34
N ASN A 22 5.10 -14.03 10.30
CA ASN A 22 5.07 -14.41 11.72
C ASN A 22 3.77 -15.14 12.11
N ILE A 23 2.62 -14.72 11.57
CA ILE A 23 1.34 -15.41 11.78
C ILE A 23 1.39 -16.79 11.12
N ARG A 24 1.78 -16.87 9.84
CA ARG A 24 1.88 -18.12 9.10
C ARG A 24 2.77 -19.17 9.80
N ASP A 25 3.92 -18.70 10.30
CA ASP A 25 4.93 -19.53 10.95
C ASP A 25 4.63 -19.76 12.45
N ALA A 26 3.43 -19.43 12.92
CA ALA A 26 2.98 -19.55 14.31
C ALA A 26 3.88 -18.85 15.37
N LYS A 27 4.66 -17.85 14.94
CA LYS A 27 5.46 -17.00 15.83
C LYS A 27 4.61 -15.91 16.49
N ASP A 28 3.60 -15.39 15.78
CA ASP A 28 2.55 -14.53 16.33
C ASP A 28 1.31 -15.36 16.61
N ARG A 29 1.00 -15.54 17.90
CA ARG A 29 -0.16 -16.29 18.38
C ARG A 29 -1.39 -15.44 18.65
N THR A 30 -1.36 -14.14 18.36
CA THR A 30 -2.52 -13.25 18.58
C THR A 30 -3.60 -13.44 17.52
N ARG A 31 -3.34 -14.21 16.46
CA ARG A 31 -4.20 -14.46 15.31
C ARG A 31 -4.33 -15.96 15.00
N GLU A 32 -4.48 -16.80 16.01
CA GLU A 32 -4.50 -18.27 15.87
C GLU A 32 -5.56 -18.79 14.89
N ASN A 33 -6.66 -18.06 14.70
CA ASN A 33 -7.71 -18.43 13.76
C ASN A 33 -7.40 -18.03 12.29
N LEU A 34 -6.30 -17.32 12.03
CA LEU A 34 -5.92 -16.87 10.69
C LEU A 34 -4.92 -17.85 10.07
N ILE A 35 -5.41 -18.77 9.25
CA ILE A 35 -4.55 -19.74 8.54
C ILE A 35 -4.12 -19.13 7.21
N ILE A 36 -2.83 -18.80 7.09
CA ILE A 36 -2.20 -18.27 5.87
C ILE A 36 -1.48 -19.42 5.18
N HIS A 37 -1.82 -19.69 3.90
CA HIS A 37 -1.14 -20.69 3.09
C HIS A 37 0.01 -20.05 2.30
N GLU A 38 -0.31 -19.01 1.49
CA GLU A 38 0.66 -18.34 0.64
C GLU A 38 0.62 -16.82 0.84
N ILE A 39 1.78 -16.19 0.72
CA ILE A 39 1.95 -14.74 0.71
C ILE A 39 2.62 -14.39 -0.62
N TYR A 40 1.84 -13.82 -1.56
CA TYR A 40 2.32 -13.35 -2.84
C TYR A 40 2.85 -11.94 -2.69
N GLU A 41 4.14 -11.76 -2.89
CA GLU A 41 4.84 -10.50 -2.75
C GLU A 41 5.05 -9.88 -4.12
N TYR A 42 4.28 -8.83 -4.45
CA TYR A 42 4.40 -8.12 -5.72
C TYR A 42 5.08 -6.77 -5.53
N ASP A 43 6.10 -6.48 -6.35
CA ASP A 43 6.79 -5.19 -6.41
C ASP A 43 7.37 -4.94 -7.82
N LEU A 44 8.15 -3.85 -7.99
CA LEU A 44 8.65 -3.37 -9.27
C LEU A 44 9.40 -4.40 -10.14
N HIS A 45 9.98 -5.41 -9.53
CA HIS A 45 10.74 -6.46 -10.24
C HIS A 45 9.92 -7.74 -10.49
N THR A 46 8.64 -7.75 -10.08
CA THR A 46 7.73 -8.88 -10.31
C THR A 46 7.11 -8.74 -11.71
N SER A 47 7.05 -9.83 -12.46
CA SER A 47 6.53 -9.82 -13.82
C SER A 47 5.00 -9.64 -13.87
N ALA A 48 4.49 -9.29 -15.06
CA ALA A 48 3.05 -9.19 -15.29
C ALA A 48 2.35 -10.56 -15.21
N GLU A 49 3.05 -11.63 -15.63
CA GLU A 49 2.58 -13.01 -15.56
C GLU A 49 2.41 -13.45 -14.11
N GLU A 50 3.36 -13.09 -13.22
CA GLU A 50 3.27 -13.36 -11.79
C GLU A 50 2.12 -12.59 -11.16
N LEU A 51 1.92 -11.31 -11.51
CA LEU A 51 0.76 -10.54 -11.04
C LEU A 51 -0.55 -11.23 -11.43
N SER A 52 -0.66 -11.64 -12.70
CA SER A 52 -1.84 -12.35 -13.21
C SER A 52 -2.10 -13.66 -12.44
N TYR A 53 -1.05 -14.43 -12.18
CA TYR A 53 -1.13 -15.65 -11.38
C TYR A 53 -1.55 -15.36 -9.94
N PHE A 54 -0.97 -14.33 -9.30
CA PHE A 54 -1.32 -13.93 -7.92
C PHE A 54 -2.78 -13.46 -7.83
N CYS A 55 -3.23 -12.64 -8.79
CA CYS A 55 -4.62 -12.20 -8.87
C CYS A 55 -5.59 -13.38 -9.03
N ARG A 56 -5.21 -14.42 -9.78
CA ARG A 56 -6.02 -15.64 -9.92
C ARG A 56 -6.17 -16.41 -8.60
N LYS A 57 -5.15 -16.38 -7.74
CA LYS A 57 -5.04 -17.25 -6.55
C LYS A 57 -5.34 -16.54 -5.23
N ALA A 58 -5.35 -15.21 -5.21
CA ALA A 58 -5.53 -14.45 -3.99
C ALA A 58 -6.94 -14.59 -3.41
N ASP A 59 -7.00 -14.80 -2.10
CA ASP A 59 -8.22 -14.72 -1.28
C ASP A 59 -8.39 -13.33 -0.65
N PHE A 60 -7.32 -12.53 -0.60
CA PHE A 60 -7.30 -11.14 -0.13
C PHE A 60 -6.14 -10.36 -0.77
N VAL A 61 -6.39 -9.10 -1.11
CA VAL A 61 -5.36 -8.20 -1.65
C VAL A 61 -5.10 -7.04 -0.68
N PHE A 62 -3.84 -6.83 -0.31
CA PHE A 62 -3.36 -5.62 0.36
C PHE A 62 -2.57 -4.77 -0.62
N ASN A 63 -3.15 -3.67 -1.06
CA ASN A 63 -2.52 -2.78 -2.03
C ASN A 63 -1.80 -1.62 -1.32
N PHE A 64 -0.48 -1.79 -1.12
CA PHE A 64 0.42 -0.76 -0.62
C PHE A 64 1.25 -0.11 -1.72
N ALA A 65 1.21 -0.63 -2.95
CA ALA A 65 1.92 -0.05 -4.06
C ALA A 65 1.49 1.40 -4.31
N GLY A 66 2.45 2.26 -4.53
CA GLY A 66 2.21 3.67 -4.82
C GLY A 66 3.49 4.50 -4.76
N ILE A 67 3.43 5.67 -5.38
CA ILE A 67 4.52 6.66 -5.43
C ILE A 67 4.13 7.84 -4.54
N ASN A 68 5.05 8.27 -3.68
CA ASN A 68 4.83 9.41 -2.78
C ASN A 68 5.92 10.50 -2.88
N ARG A 69 7.03 10.23 -3.58
CA ARG A 69 8.08 11.19 -3.92
C ARG A 69 8.59 10.92 -5.33
N PRO A 70 7.83 11.32 -6.36
CA PRO A 70 8.22 11.18 -7.74
C PRO A 70 9.31 12.19 -8.12
N LYS A 71 9.96 11.96 -9.24
CA LYS A 71 10.80 12.98 -9.90
C LYS A 71 9.93 13.96 -10.66
N GLU A 72 8.92 13.45 -11.34
CA GLU A 72 7.96 14.25 -12.12
C GLU A 72 6.55 14.06 -11.54
N THR A 73 5.78 15.16 -11.49
CA THR A 73 4.41 15.15 -10.91
C THR A 73 3.47 14.13 -11.59
N SER A 74 3.67 13.90 -12.90
CA SER A 74 2.89 12.91 -13.68
C SER A 74 3.02 11.48 -13.15
N GLU A 75 4.13 11.14 -12.49
CA GLU A 75 4.36 9.81 -11.90
C GLU A 75 3.36 9.48 -10.77
N PHE A 76 2.78 10.50 -10.12
CA PHE A 76 1.73 10.25 -9.14
C PHE A 76 0.55 9.51 -9.75
N MET A 77 0.07 9.94 -10.92
CA MET A 77 -1.03 9.25 -11.59
C MET A 77 -0.62 7.87 -12.07
N THR A 78 0.58 7.72 -12.64
CA THR A 78 1.09 6.42 -13.10
C THR A 78 1.17 5.40 -11.95
N GLY A 79 1.79 5.77 -10.82
CA GLY A 79 1.99 4.83 -9.71
C GLY A 79 0.77 4.65 -8.81
N ASN A 80 -0.05 5.70 -8.62
CA ASN A 80 -1.13 5.66 -7.64
C ASN A 80 -2.51 5.37 -8.26
N TYR A 81 -2.69 5.59 -9.57
CA TYR A 81 -3.95 5.34 -10.28
C TYR A 81 -3.84 4.23 -11.32
N MET A 82 -2.84 4.30 -12.23
CA MET A 82 -2.73 3.31 -13.31
C MET A 82 -2.43 1.91 -12.80
N PHE A 83 -1.58 1.78 -11.76
CA PHE A 83 -1.30 0.47 -11.18
C PHE A 83 -2.55 -0.16 -10.53
N PRO A 84 -3.32 0.51 -9.65
CA PRO A 84 -4.63 0.00 -9.21
C PRO A 84 -5.55 -0.38 -10.36
N CYS A 85 -5.60 0.41 -11.44
CA CYS A 85 -6.39 0.09 -12.63
C CYS A 85 -6.00 -1.28 -13.22
N HIS A 86 -4.70 -1.50 -13.43
CA HIS A 86 -4.16 -2.77 -13.92
C HIS A 86 -4.44 -3.95 -12.97
N LEU A 87 -4.24 -3.74 -11.66
CA LEU A 87 -4.56 -4.76 -10.65
C LEU A 87 -6.03 -5.21 -10.71
N LEU A 88 -6.95 -4.24 -10.82
CA LEU A 88 -8.38 -4.53 -10.91
C LEU A 88 -8.75 -5.25 -12.22
N GLN A 89 -8.11 -4.87 -13.34
CA GLN A 89 -8.28 -5.58 -14.62
C GLN A 89 -7.84 -7.04 -14.53
N GLU A 90 -6.70 -7.33 -13.87
CA GLU A 90 -6.24 -8.70 -13.67
C GLU A 90 -7.19 -9.51 -12.77
N LEU A 91 -7.73 -8.90 -11.70
CA LEU A 91 -8.75 -9.55 -10.88
C LEU A 91 -10.05 -9.84 -11.67
N GLU A 92 -10.51 -8.89 -12.49
CA GLU A 92 -11.70 -9.08 -13.35
C GLU A 92 -11.48 -10.19 -14.39
N LYS A 93 -10.32 -10.24 -15.02
CA LYS A 93 -9.93 -11.27 -15.99
C LYS A 93 -10.09 -12.69 -15.42
N TRP A 94 -9.78 -12.85 -14.15
CA TRP A 94 -9.93 -14.14 -13.45
C TRP A 94 -11.26 -14.29 -12.71
N ASN A 95 -12.19 -13.33 -12.86
CA ASN A 95 -13.44 -13.27 -12.10
C ASN A 95 -13.22 -13.41 -10.58
N ASN A 96 -12.08 -12.90 -10.10
CA ASN A 96 -11.74 -12.94 -8.68
C ASN A 96 -12.27 -11.69 -7.97
N LYS A 97 -13.23 -11.90 -7.06
CA LYS A 97 -13.89 -10.85 -6.29
C LYS A 97 -13.41 -10.82 -4.83
N CYS A 98 -12.17 -11.24 -4.60
CA CYS A 98 -11.61 -11.21 -3.25
C CYS A 98 -11.60 -9.79 -2.68
N PRO A 99 -11.67 -9.64 -1.35
CA PRO A 99 -11.58 -8.33 -0.71
C PRO A 99 -10.26 -7.63 -1.02
N ILE A 100 -10.32 -6.30 -1.18
CA ILE A 100 -9.16 -5.46 -1.47
C ILE A 100 -9.06 -4.39 -0.38
N MET A 101 -7.93 -4.35 0.32
CA MET A 101 -7.53 -3.22 1.16
C MET A 101 -6.64 -2.29 0.35
N TYR A 102 -6.95 -1.00 0.33
CA TYR A 102 -6.16 0.04 -0.32
C TYR A 102 -5.59 1.04 0.68
N ALA A 103 -4.27 1.21 0.65
CA ALA A 103 -3.57 2.23 1.43
C ALA A 103 -3.66 3.59 0.72
N SER A 104 -4.69 4.35 1.08
CA SER A 104 -4.86 5.74 0.68
C SER A 104 -4.15 6.69 1.65
N SER A 105 -4.43 7.97 1.59
CA SER A 105 -3.82 9.01 2.40
C SER A 105 -4.85 10.01 2.89
N ILE A 106 -4.61 10.60 4.07
CA ILE A 106 -5.38 11.77 4.52
C ILE A 106 -5.34 12.92 3.52
N GLN A 107 -4.32 12.99 2.65
CA GLN A 107 -4.23 14.01 1.60
C GLN A 107 -5.32 13.84 0.52
N ALA A 108 -5.93 12.66 0.39
CA ALA A 108 -7.06 12.44 -0.51
C ALA A 108 -8.33 13.20 -0.12
N THR A 109 -8.37 13.80 1.07
CA THR A 109 -9.46 14.70 1.47
C THR A 109 -9.49 15.98 0.65
N LEU A 110 -8.35 16.42 0.11
CA LEU A 110 -8.14 17.69 -0.61
C LEU A 110 -8.63 18.93 0.17
N HIS A 111 -8.64 18.88 1.51
CA HIS A 111 -9.07 19.98 2.35
C HIS A 111 -7.90 20.63 3.10
N GLY A 112 -8.05 21.92 3.43
CA GLY A 112 -7.07 22.71 4.16
C GLY A 112 -5.70 22.70 3.45
N ARG A 113 -4.64 22.33 4.14
CA ARG A 113 -3.28 22.28 3.60
C ARG A 113 -3.10 21.28 2.46
N PHE A 114 -4.06 20.40 2.21
CA PHE A 114 -4.00 19.38 1.16
C PHE A 114 -4.79 19.76 -0.10
N ALA A 115 -5.44 20.92 -0.16
CA ALA A 115 -6.31 21.32 -1.28
C ALA A 115 -5.63 21.28 -2.66
N GLY A 116 -4.32 21.57 -2.73
CA GLY A 116 -3.53 21.55 -3.97
C GLY A 116 -2.66 20.30 -4.14
N SER A 117 -2.83 19.25 -3.31
CA SER A 117 -1.96 18.08 -3.33
C SER A 117 -2.18 17.20 -4.57
N GLU A 118 -1.23 17.18 -5.50
CA GLU A 118 -1.26 16.26 -6.65
C GLU A 118 -1.19 14.79 -6.22
N TYR A 119 -0.43 14.50 -5.17
CA TYR A 119 -0.45 13.20 -4.52
C TYR A 119 -1.86 12.86 -3.98
N GLY A 120 -2.48 13.81 -3.28
CA GLY A 120 -3.85 13.66 -2.77
C GLY A 120 -4.85 13.40 -3.89
N LYS A 121 -4.77 14.13 -4.99
CA LYS A 121 -5.62 13.93 -6.17
C LYS A 121 -5.46 12.52 -6.77
N SER A 122 -4.21 12.05 -6.91
CA SER A 122 -3.95 10.71 -7.44
C SER A 122 -4.50 9.59 -6.53
N LYS A 123 -4.41 9.79 -5.21
CA LYS A 123 -4.98 8.85 -4.24
C LYS A 123 -6.51 8.85 -4.26
N LEU A 124 -7.13 10.03 -4.35
CA LEU A 124 -8.59 10.15 -4.47
C LEU A 124 -9.12 9.49 -5.75
N ALA A 125 -8.46 9.72 -6.89
CA ALA A 125 -8.83 9.07 -8.15
C ALA A 125 -8.81 7.53 -8.05
N ALA A 126 -7.80 6.98 -7.34
CA ALA A 126 -7.74 5.54 -7.09
C ALA A 126 -8.84 5.05 -6.13
N GLU A 127 -9.24 5.83 -5.13
CA GLU A 127 -10.39 5.51 -4.27
C GLU A 127 -11.68 5.40 -5.09
N GLU A 128 -11.93 6.40 -5.96
CA GLU A 128 -13.10 6.43 -6.83
C GLU A 128 -13.13 5.22 -7.79
N LEU A 129 -11.98 4.88 -8.38
CA LEU A 129 -11.82 3.68 -9.22
C LEU A 129 -12.18 2.40 -8.45
N LEU A 130 -11.66 2.25 -7.23
CA LEU A 130 -11.91 1.08 -6.38
C LEU A 130 -13.38 0.99 -5.95
N PHE A 131 -14.03 2.10 -5.62
CA PHE A 131 -15.45 2.10 -5.30
C PHE A 131 -16.32 1.79 -6.53
N ALA A 132 -15.95 2.29 -7.72
CA ALA A 132 -16.62 1.91 -8.96
C ALA A 132 -16.48 0.40 -9.25
N TYR A 133 -15.30 -0.15 -9.05
CA TYR A 133 -15.04 -1.60 -9.14
C TYR A 133 -15.92 -2.39 -8.15
N ALA A 134 -15.97 -1.96 -6.89
CA ALA A 134 -16.81 -2.60 -5.88
C ALA A 134 -18.28 -2.61 -6.27
N LYS A 135 -18.80 -1.47 -6.78
CA LYS A 135 -20.19 -1.36 -7.27
C LYS A 135 -20.45 -2.27 -8.48
N LYS A 136 -19.50 -2.37 -9.40
CA LYS A 136 -19.60 -3.20 -10.62
C LYS A 136 -19.58 -4.70 -10.31
N THR A 137 -18.68 -5.13 -9.42
CA THR A 137 -18.35 -6.55 -9.22
C THR A 137 -19.00 -7.18 -7.99
N GLY A 138 -19.36 -6.37 -7.01
CA GLY A 138 -19.75 -6.81 -5.67
C GLY A 138 -18.57 -7.16 -4.76
N ALA A 139 -17.33 -6.93 -5.18
CA ALA A 139 -16.15 -7.14 -4.34
C ALA A 139 -16.13 -6.16 -3.16
N ARG A 140 -15.63 -6.63 -2.01
CA ARG A 140 -15.44 -5.76 -0.83
C ARG A 140 -14.19 -4.92 -0.99
N VAL A 141 -14.31 -3.61 -0.88
CA VAL A 141 -13.20 -2.67 -0.88
C VAL A 141 -13.10 -1.96 0.47
N LEU A 142 -11.90 -1.90 1.02
CA LEU A 142 -11.55 -1.27 2.29
C LEU A 142 -10.51 -0.19 2.02
N VAL A 143 -10.89 1.08 2.10
CA VAL A 143 -9.99 2.22 1.87
C VAL A 143 -9.53 2.78 3.22
N TYR A 144 -8.23 2.82 3.44
CA TYR A 144 -7.62 3.41 4.63
C TYR A 144 -6.88 4.70 4.26
N ARG A 145 -7.42 5.87 4.65
CA ARG A 145 -6.74 7.15 4.53
C ARG A 145 -5.74 7.31 5.66
N ILE A 146 -4.52 6.84 5.41
CA ILE A 146 -3.47 6.72 6.41
C ILE A 146 -2.78 8.08 6.59
N PRO A 147 -2.53 8.53 7.83
CA PRO A 147 -1.67 9.68 8.13
C PRO A 147 -0.19 9.31 7.98
N ASN A 148 0.71 10.18 8.48
CA ASN A 148 2.13 9.86 8.51
C ASN A 148 2.40 8.59 9.29
N MET A 149 3.14 7.67 8.66
CA MET A 149 3.54 6.39 9.23
C MET A 149 5.01 6.43 9.65
N PHE A 150 5.33 5.72 10.71
CA PHE A 150 6.71 5.51 11.17
C PHE A 150 6.86 4.10 11.74
N GLY A 151 8.10 3.65 11.90
CA GLY A 151 8.40 2.33 12.45
C GLY A 151 9.61 1.68 11.79
N LYS A 152 9.79 0.38 12.03
CA LYS A 152 10.90 -0.41 11.50
C LYS A 152 10.99 -0.26 9.97
N TRP A 153 12.21 -0.11 9.46
CA TRP A 153 12.52 0.09 8.02
C TRP A 153 12.05 1.42 7.42
N CYS A 154 11.50 2.34 8.22
CA CYS A 154 11.24 3.68 7.74
C CYS A 154 12.57 4.41 7.46
N ARG A 155 12.67 5.05 6.30
CA ARG A 155 13.91 5.75 5.91
C ARG A 155 13.94 7.13 6.54
N PRO A 156 15.04 7.51 7.25
CA PRO A 156 15.24 8.87 7.69
C PRO A 156 15.41 9.80 6.46
N ASN A 157 15.14 11.09 6.65
CA ASN A 157 15.23 12.12 5.61
C ASN A 157 14.41 11.81 4.34
N TYR A 158 13.33 11.03 4.49
CA TYR A 158 12.45 10.67 3.39
C TYR A 158 11.01 11.15 3.65
N ASN A 159 10.15 10.36 4.31
CA ASN A 159 8.73 10.71 4.51
C ASN A 159 8.27 10.70 5.96
N SER A 160 9.17 10.49 6.91
CA SER A 160 8.82 10.43 8.32
C SER A 160 9.73 11.34 9.14
N VAL A 161 9.14 12.38 9.71
CA VAL A 161 9.82 13.27 10.66
C VAL A 161 10.35 12.46 11.86
N ILE A 162 9.57 11.51 12.36
CA ILE A 162 9.96 10.66 13.51
C ILE A 162 11.19 9.82 13.16
N ALA A 163 11.22 9.15 12.01
CA ALA A 163 12.38 8.38 11.58
C ALA A 163 13.63 9.27 11.41
N THR A 164 13.44 10.49 10.90
CA THR A 164 14.53 11.48 10.77
C THR A 164 15.05 11.91 12.13
N PHE A 165 14.14 12.23 13.07
CA PHE A 165 14.55 12.63 14.42
C PHE A 165 15.26 11.50 15.16
N CYS A 166 14.74 10.28 15.13
CA CYS A 166 15.40 9.12 15.73
C CYS A 166 16.81 8.90 15.15
N ASN A 167 16.96 9.01 13.82
CA ASN A 167 18.26 8.89 13.18
C ASN A 167 19.21 10.02 13.60
N ASN A 168 18.72 11.25 13.64
CA ASN A 168 19.55 12.40 13.99
C ASN A 168 20.01 12.32 15.46
N ILE A 169 19.12 11.98 16.37
CA ILE A 169 19.46 11.79 17.80
C ILE A 169 20.49 10.66 17.95
N ALA A 170 20.30 9.54 17.26
CA ALA A 170 21.22 8.40 17.36
C ALA A 170 22.63 8.66 16.78
N ASN A 171 22.76 9.70 15.95
CA ASN A 171 24.03 10.08 15.31
C ASN A 171 24.54 11.47 15.76
N ASP A 172 24.01 12.04 16.83
CA ASP A 172 24.36 13.38 17.35
C ASP A 172 24.22 14.50 16.29
N LEU A 173 23.25 14.36 15.38
CA LEU A 173 22.94 15.34 14.36
C LEU A 173 21.84 16.32 14.84
N PRO A 174 21.85 17.58 14.36
CA PRO A 174 20.84 18.56 14.76
C PRO A 174 19.42 18.16 14.31
N ILE A 175 18.45 18.46 15.16
CA ILE A 175 17.01 18.37 14.82
C ILE A 175 16.57 19.74 14.33
N GLN A 176 15.90 19.77 13.17
CA GLN A 176 15.26 20.96 12.62
C GLN A 176 13.75 20.79 12.69
N ILE A 177 13.09 21.74 13.33
CA ILE A 177 11.62 21.84 13.39
C ILE A 177 11.23 23.04 12.54
N ASN A 178 10.34 22.82 11.58
CA ASN A 178 9.77 23.89 10.77
C ASN A 178 8.43 24.30 11.41
N ASP A 179 8.18 25.59 11.43
CA ASP A 179 6.92 26.19 11.92
C ASP A 179 5.72 25.82 11.04
#